data_7f93e2c12d3c18d5e4b6506b20532823
#
_entry.id   7f93e2c12d3c18d5e4b6506b20532823
#
_cell.length_a   1.000
_cell.length_b   1.000
_cell.length_c   1.000
_cell.angle_alpha   90.00
_cell.angle_beta   90.00
_cell.angle_gamma   90.00
#
_symmetry.space_group_name_H-M   'P 1'
#
loop_
_entity.id
_entity.type
_entity.pdbx_description
1 polymer ?
#
loop_
_entity_poly.entity_id
_entity_poly.type
_entity_poly.pdbx_seq_one_letter_code
_entity_poly.pdbx_strand_id
1 'polypeptide(L)'
;MATLDRLDNPPENAAGMSPVASMSPAAAAPAAAVEDELLEAALEQTAEERPGRATRPRIREFEAIVEEAIRETADTTTLVFFTGSERLEYEAGQFLTIRPHQFPALDRFVKFFEDVKGKREPARAYSMCSAPHDRRVAVTIKEELYITGVTKYPPLMSPFLTYRVPPGTRMVLTGFGGPYVLPSDIASRTDRLIHVCAGSGIVPNMSIIRHCLETGMKLRHILIYGNKTWDDIIFRRQFEELAARHPGQLEIVHALSREADVARYGPNVRTGRVSEALLREHISDPGAAHVFTCGPGIGKFERQAAREKGEEPQPRFLETVLAGLKAIGVPRAHVHHEMYG
;
A
#
# COMPACT_ATOMS: atom_id res chain seq x y z
N MET A 1 -60.24 10.53 22.32
CA MET A 1 -60.79 11.85 22.67
C MET A 1 -59.60 12.79 22.81
N ALA A 2 -59.47 13.59 21.84
CA ALA A 2 -59.46 15.06 21.83
C ALA A 2 -58.13 15.63 22.37
N THR A 3 -57.44 16.56 21.81
CA THR A 3 -57.70 17.54 20.70
C THR A 3 -56.36 18.16 20.26
N LEU A 4 -56.22 18.38 18.99
CA LEU A 4 -55.29 19.29 18.33
C LEU A 4 -55.65 20.73 18.73
N ASP A 5 -54.63 21.62 18.85
CA ASP A 5 -54.65 23.04 18.50
C ASP A 5 -53.24 23.63 18.77
N ARG A 6 -52.64 24.36 17.98
CA ARG A 6 -52.64 25.43 17.05
C ARG A 6 -51.23 25.92 16.82
N LEU A 7 -50.95 26.13 15.58
CA LEU A 7 -49.84 26.93 15.02
C LEU A 7 -50.00 28.41 15.42
N ASP A 8 -48.90 29.10 15.71
CA ASP A 8 -48.78 30.53 15.52
C ASP A 8 -47.39 30.91 14.93
N ASN A 9 -47.42 31.67 13.87
CA ASN A 9 -46.33 32.21 13.08
C ASN A 9 -45.60 33.37 13.76
N PRO A 10 -44.31 33.61 13.43
CA PRO A 10 -43.53 34.77 13.91
C PRO A 10 -43.69 35.97 13.01
N PRO A 11 -43.39 37.18 13.49
CA PRO A 11 -43.47 38.43 12.70
C PRO A 11 -42.20 38.70 11.87
N GLU A 12 -42.42 39.26 10.70
CA GLU A 12 -41.45 39.88 9.82
C GLU A 12 -40.72 41.05 10.51
N ASN A 13 -39.41 41.16 10.23
CA ASN A 13 -38.78 42.49 10.19
C ASN A 13 -37.70 42.50 9.11
N ALA A 14 -38.00 43.34 8.11
CA ALA A 14 -37.09 43.70 7.05
C ALA A 14 -36.17 44.83 7.54
N ALA A 15 -34.89 44.78 7.20
CA ALA A 15 -34.07 45.92 6.77
C ALA A 15 -32.61 45.53 6.48
N GLY A 16 -32.10 45.92 5.32
CA GLY A 16 -30.70 46.28 5.13
C GLY A 16 -29.87 45.30 4.30
N MET A 17 -30.13 45.14 3.00
CA MET A 17 -29.16 44.64 2.05
C MET A 17 -28.14 45.71 1.69
N SER A 18 -26.88 45.53 1.98
CA SER A 18 -25.74 46.15 1.32
C SER A 18 -25.09 45.21 0.36
N PRO A 19 -24.62 45.65 -0.81
CA PRO A 19 -24.14 44.74 -1.86
C PRO A 19 -22.76 44.17 -1.52
N VAL A 20 -22.68 42.84 -1.53
CA VAL A 20 -21.40 42.12 -1.44
C VAL A 20 -20.72 42.21 -2.79
N ALA A 21 -19.54 42.78 -2.81
CA ALA A 21 -18.65 42.84 -3.96
C ALA A 21 -18.35 41.45 -4.50
N SER A 22 -18.52 41.29 -5.80
CA SER A 22 -18.11 40.10 -6.56
C SER A 22 -16.59 39.94 -6.54
N MET A 23 -16.08 39.04 -5.73
CA MET A 23 -14.72 38.55 -5.89
C MET A 23 -14.72 37.41 -6.94
N SER A 24 -14.09 37.67 -8.07
CA SER A 24 -13.73 36.62 -9.05
C SER A 24 -12.95 35.52 -8.38
N PRO A 25 -13.25 34.24 -8.65
CA PRO A 25 -12.38 33.17 -8.20
C PRO A 25 -11.10 33.20 -9.02
N ALA A 26 -9.98 33.48 -8.35
CA ALA A 26 -8.66 33.23 -8.90
C ALA A 26 -8.55 31.74 -9.22
N ALA A 27 -8.16 31.43 -10.46
CA ALA A 27 -7.98 30.10 -10.97
C ALA A 27 -6.96 29.33 -10.10
N ALA A 28 -7.43 28.44 -9.27
CA ALA A 28 -6.62 27.39 -8.67
C ALA A 28 -6.35 26.34 -9.75
N ALA A 29 -5.10 26.23 -10.18
CA ALA A 29 -4.65 25.16 -11.06
C ALA A 29 -5.01 23.79 -10.44
N PRO A 30 -5.44 22.79 -11.22
CA PRO A 30 -6.00 21.56 -10.73
C PRO A 30 -4.92 20.68 -10.09
N ALA A 31 -4.99 20.51 -8.77
CA ALA A 31 -4.18 19.52 -8.03
C ALA A 31 -4.38 18.06 -8.52
N ALA A 32 -5.33 17.86 -9.41
CA ALA A 32 -5.72 16.59 -10.00
C ALA A 32 -4.84 16.15 -11.17
N ALA A 33 -4.27 17.07 -11.93
CA ALA A 33 -3.32 16.76 -12.99
C ALA A 33 -2.02 16.20 -12.44
N VAL A 34 -1.67 16.56 -11.19
CA VAL A 34 -0.42 16.17 -10.55
C VAL A 34 -0.41 14.70 -10.08
N GLU A 35 -1.58 14.07 -9.84
CA GLU A 35 -1.63 12.65 -9.43
C GLU A 35 -1.56 11.71 -10.62
N ASP A 36 -2.21 12.05 -11.73
CA ASP A 36 -2.06 11.32 -12.99
C ASP A 36 -0.66 11.57 -13.58
N GLU A 37 -0.13 12.80 -13.50
CA GLU A 37 1.25 13.12 -13.85
C GLU A 37 2.28 12.41 -12.94
N LEU A 38 2.01 12.24 -11.65
CA LEU A 38 2.92 11.51 -10.75
C LEU A 38 2.82 9.99 -10.93
N LEU A 39 1.66 9.47 -11.29
CA LEU A 39 1.53 8.07 -11.67
C LEU A 39 2.15 7.83 -13.05
N GLU A 40 1.91 8.72 -14.01
CA GLU A 40 2.59 8.72 -15.31
C GLU A 40 4.09 9.01 -15.15
N ALA A 41 4.49 9.96 -14.32
CA ALA A 41 5.89 10.23 -14.00
C ALA A 41 6.56 9.10 -13.20
N ALA A 42 5.85 8.42 -12.30
CA ALA A 42 6.36 7.21 -11.66
C ALA A 42 6.49 6.04 -12.66
N LEU A 43 5.59 5.98 -13.64
CA LEU A 43 5.65 5.04 -14.76
C LEU A 43 6.73 5.45 -15.78
N GLU A 44 7.01 6.76 -15.93
CA GLU A 44 8.05 7.30 -16.81
C GLU A 44 9.43 7.34 -16.14
N GLN A 45 9.57 7.71 -14.87
CA GLN A 45 10.85 7.74 -14.13
C GLN A 45 11.51 6.36 -14.00
N THR A 46 10.73 5.27 -14.05
CA THR A 46 11.30 3.92 -14.13
C THR A 46 12.01 3.65 -15.47
N ALA A 47 11.85 4.51 -16.46
CA ALA A 47 12.39 4.33 -17.81
C ALA A 47 13.73 5.06 -18.06
N GLU A 48 14.06 6.12 -17.32
CA GLU A 48 15.19 6.99 -17.67
C GLU A 48 16.48 6.79 -16.83
N GLU A 49 16.43 6.15 -15.68
CA GLU A 49 17.57 6.13 -14.74
C GLU A 49 18.42 4.84 -14.71
N ARG A 50 18.25 3.91 -15.66
CA ARG A 50 19.08 2.69 -15.73
C ARG A 50 19.84 2.58 -17.02
N PRO A 51 21.14 2.94 -17.06
CA PRO A 51 21.99 2.65 -18.21
C PRO A 51 22.22 1.14 -18.34
N GLY A 52 21.75 0.55 -19.45
CA GLY A 52 22.07 -0.83 -19.82
C GLY A 52 20.88 -1.75 -20.12
N ARG A 53 19.63 -1.29 -20.06
CA ARG A 53 18.47 -2.13 -20.39
C ARG A 53 17.91 -1.80 -21.78
N ALA A 54 18.11 -2.74 -22.71
CA ALA A 54 17.41 -2.72 -23.99
C ALA A 54 15.92 -3.00 -23.76
N THR A 55 15.06 -2.15 -24.37
CA THR A 55 13.59 -2.22 -24.43
C THR A 55 12.84 -1.92 -23.14
N ARG A 56 12.10 -0.80 -23.16
CA ARG A 56 11.08 -0.46 -22.15
C ARG A 56 10.09 -1.62 -22.03
N PRO A 57 9.78 -2.15 -20.83
CA PRO A 57 8.67 -3.06 -20.68
C PRO A 57 7.39 -2.33 -21.12
N ARG A 58 6.71 -2.82 -22.15
CA ARG A 58 5.43 -2.28 -22.57
C ARG A 58 4.43 -2.55 -21.43
N ILE A 59 3.88 -1.49 -20.83
CA ILE A 59 2.68 -1.59 -20.01
C ILE A 59 1.64 -2.31 -20.86
N ARG A 60 1.27 -3.52 -20.45
CA ARG A 60 0.38 -4.40 -21.21
C ARG A 60 -0.91 -4.56 -20.44
N GLU A 61 -2.03 -4.35 -21.13
CA GLU A 61 -3.33 -4.83 -20.63
C GLU A 61 -3.46 -6.31 -20.96
N PHE A 62 -3.97 -7.08 -20.01
CA PHE A 62 -4.23 -8.51 -20.18
C PHE A 62 -5.47 -8.94 -19.40
N GLU A 63 -6.19 -9.91 -19.94
CA GLU A 63 -7.34 -10.50 -19.28
C GLU A 63 -6.89 -11.47 -18.19
N ALA A 64 -7.62 -11.46 -17.09
CA ALA A 64 -7.39 -12.35 -15.97
C ALA A 64 -8.73 -12.89 -15.42
N ILE A 65 -8.68 -14.10 -14.89
CA ILE A 65 -9.80 -14.71 -14.17
C ILE A 65 -9.32 -14.93 -12.73
N VAL A 66 -10.10 -14.49 -11.75
CA VAL A 66 -9.84 -14.83 -10.35
C VAL A 66 -9.99 -16.35 -10.20
N GLU A 67 -8.91 -17.05 -9.96
CA GLU A 67 -8.90 -18.51 -9.74
C GLU A 67 -9.21 -18.81 -8.27
N GLU A 68 -8.61 -18.02 -7.35
CA GLU A 68 -8.84 -18.15 -5.92
C GLU A 68 -8.97 -16.78 -5.26
N ALA A 69 -9.76 -16.72 -4.19
CA ALA A 69 -9.87 -15.58 -3.29
C ALA A 69 -9.58 -16.07 -1.86
N ILE A 70 -8.36 -15.86 -1.39
CA ILE A 70 -7.86 -16.39 -0.12
C ILE A 70 -8.04 -15.32 0.96
N ARG A 71 -8.77 -15.63 2.02
CA ARG A 71 -8.92 -14.75 3.18
C ARG A 71 -7.67 -14.85 4.05
N GLU A 72 -6.85 -13.79 4.06
CA GLU A 72 -5.64 -13.73 4.87
C GLU A 72 -5.93 -13.31 6.32
N THR A 73 -6.72 -12.25 6.48
CA THR A 73 -7.19 -11.72 7.77
C THR A 73 -8.65 -11.27 7.65
N ALA A 74 -9.25 -10.76 8.73
CA ALA A 74 -10.62 -10.30 8.72
C ALA A 74 -10.91 -9.21 7.66
N ASP A 75 -9.90 -8.41 7.28
CA ASP A 75 -10.01 -7.28 6.37
C ASP A 75 -9.08 -7.37 5.15
N THR A 76 -8.49 -8.54 4.89
CA THR A 76 -7.50 -8.71 3.82
C THR A 76 -7.77 -9.97 3.01
N THR A 77 -7.72 -9.85 1.69
CA THR A 77 -7.91 -10.96 0.73
C THR A 77 -6.80 -10.96 -0.30
N THR A 78 -6.25 -12.15 -0.59
CA THR A 78 -5.38 -12.39 -1.73
C THR A 78 -6.22 -12.89 -2.90
N LEU A 79 -6.12 -12.21 -4.04
CA LEU A 79 -6.70 -12.65 -5.31
C LEU A 79 -5.61 -13.28 -6.16
N VAL A 80 -5.80 -14.56 -6.49
CA VAL A 80 -4.92 -15.33 -7.37
C VAL A 80 -5.53 -15.34 -8.76
N PHE A 81 -4.76 -14.97 -9.77
CA PHE A 81 -5.24 -14.81 -11.14
C PHE A 81 -4.70 -15.89 -12.07
N PHE A 82 -5.61 -16.48 -12.83
CA PHE A 82 -5.29 -17.20 -14.05
C PHE A 82 -5.23 -16.19 -15.21
N THR A 83 -4.09 -16.13 -15.91
CA THR A 83 -3.81 -15.19 -17.00
C THR A 83 -3.52 -15.89 -18.33
N GLY A 84 -4.01 -17.11 -18.47
CA GLY A 84 -3.72 -17.96 -19.62
C GLY A 84 -2.51 -18.85 -19.42
N SER A 85 -1.95 -19.35 -20.52
CA SER A 85 -0.80 -20.26 -20.52
C SER A 85 0.55 -19.50 -20.53
N GLU A 86 0.55 -18.25 -20.95
CA GLU A 86 1.76 -17.44 -21.01
C GLU A 86 2.23 -17.03 -19.61
N ARG A 87 3.53 -17.13 -19.38
CA ARG A 87 4.15 -16.59 -18.18
C ARG A 87 4.30 -15.07 -18.36
N LEU A 88 3.83 -14.34 -17.38
CA LEU A 88 4.00 -12.89 -17.35
C LEU A 88 5.38 -12.54 -16.76
N GLU A 89 6.08 -11.65 -17.45
CA GLU A 89 7.40 -11.17 -17.03
C GLU A 89 7.25 -9.91 -16.18
N TYR A 90 7.71 -9.96 -14.95
CA TYR A 90 7.77 -8.83 -14.02
C TYR A 90 8.93 -9.00 -13.02
N GLU A 91 9.24 -7.96 -12.28
CA GLU A 91 10.26 -7.97 -11.23
C GLU A 91 9.59 -8.09 -9.84
N ALA A 92 10.24 -8.82 -8.93
CA ALA A 92 9.76 -8.97 -7.56
C ALA A 92 9.65 -7.59 -6.87
N GLY A 93 8.47 -7.31 -6.32
CA GLY A 93 8.14 -6.03 -5.70
C GLY A 93 7.31 -5.08 -6.57
N GLN A 94 7.18 -5.34 -7.89
CA GLN A 94 6.32 -4.55 -8.77
C GLN A 94 4.84 -4.67 -8.43
N PHE A 95 4.05 -3.71 -8.94
CA PHE A 95 2.59 -3.68 -8.86
C PHE A 95 1.94 -3.82 -10.23
N LEU A 96 0.67 -4.17 -10.24
CA LEU A 96 -0.27 -4.01 -11.35
C LEU A 96 -1.36 -3.01 -10.99
N THR A 97 -2.13 -2.57 -11.98
CA THR A 97 -3.25 -1.65 -11.76
C THR A 97 -4.58 -2.27 -12.20
N ILE A 98 -5.65 -1.91 -11.48
CA ILE A 98 -7.02 -2.34 -11.73
C ILE A 98 -7.91 -1.10 -11.85
N ARG A 99 -8.62 -0.96 -12.99
CA ARG A 99 -9.54 0.15 -13.23
C ARG A 99 -10.92 -0.12 -12.63
N PRO A 100 -11.52 0.84 -11.91
CA PRO A 100 -12.87 0.66 -11.34
C PRO A 100 -13.97 0.56 -12.39
N HIS A 101 -13.82 1.21 -13.54
CA HIS A 101 -14.81 1.30 -14.62
C HIS A 101 -15.16 -0.04 -15.28
N GLN A 102 -14.37 -1.08 -15.07
CA GLN A 102 -14.68 -2.42 -15.61
C GLN A 102 -15.72 -3.19 -14.79
N PHE A 103 -16.09 -2.67 -13.62
CA PHE A 103 -17.01 -3.35 -12.70
C PHE A 103 -18.39 -2.68 -12.71
N PRO A 104 -19.43 -3.26 -13.37
CA PRO A 104 -20.77 -2.68 -13.39
C PRO A 104 -21.36 -2.41 -12.00
N ALA A 105 -20.96 -3.21 -11.00
CA ALA A 105 -21.37 -3.01 -9.62
C ALA A 105 -20.89 -1.67 -9.02
N LEU A 106 -19.85 -1.07 -9.59
CA LEU A 106 -19.27 0.20 -9.14
C LEU A 106 -19.73 1.42 -9.95
N ASP A 107 -20.44 1.25 -11.08
CA ASP A 107 -20.77 2.33 -12.01
C ASP A 107 -21.36 3.58 -11.34
N ARG A 108 -22.33 3.36 -10.42
CA ARG A 108 -22.99 4.47 -9.71
C ARG A 108 -22.03 5.24 -8.80
N PHE A 109 -21.13 4.52 -8.13
CA PHE A 109 -20.16 5.11 -7.24
C PHE A 109 -19.03 5.81 -8.02
N VAL A 110 -18.55 5.18 -9.10
CA VAL A 110 -17.57 5.78 -10.02
C VAL A 110 -18.09 7.10 -10.53
N LYS A 111 -19.32 7.11 -11.11
CA LYS A 111 -19.94 8.33 -11.62
C LYS A 111 -20.09 9.40 -10.53
N PHE A 112 -20.60 9.03 -9.35
CA PHE A 112 -20.71 9.96 -8.23
C PHE A 112 -19.36 10.57 -7.85
N PHE A 113 -18.31 9.76 -7.74
CA PHE A 113 -16.98 10.28 -7.40
C PHE A 113 -16.38 11.14 -8.50
N GLU A 114 -16.60 10.82 -9.77
CA GLU A 114 -16.17 11.63 -10.91
C GLU A 114 -16.87 13.00 -10.91
N ASP A 115 -18.18 13.04 -10.67
CA ASP A 115 -18.95 14.27 -10.56
C ASP A 115 -18.46 15.13 -9.37
N VAL A 116 -18.25 14.54 -8.18
CA VAL A 116 -17.80 15.26 -6.98
C VAL A 116 -16.35 15.72 -7.08
N LYS A 117 -15.47 14.92 -7.70
CA LYS A 117 -14.04 15.23 -7.83
C LYS A 117 -13.71 16.08 -9.07
N GLY A 118 -14.63 16.15 -10.04
CA GLY A 118 -14.43 16.82 -11.32
C GLY A 118 -13.38 16.16 -12.22
N LYS A 119 -13.07 14.87 -11.99
CA LYS A 119 -12.08 14.11 -12.75
C LYS A 119 -12.43 12.63 -12.81
N ARG A 120 -11.89 11.93 -13.81
CA ARG A 120 -12.04 10.48 -13.95
C ARG A 120 -11.47 9.75 -12.74
N GLU A 121 -12.16 8.69 -12.29
CA GLU A 121 -11.68 7.86 -11.19
C GLU A 121 -10.48 7.02 -11.66
N PRO A 122 -9.29 7.18 -11.03
CA PRO A 122 -8.07 6.55 -11.53
C PRO A 122 -8.06 5.03 -11.27
N ALA A 123 -7.22 4.33 -12.02
CA ALA A 123 -6.83 2.97 -11.69
C ALA A 123 -6.15 2.91 -10.33
N ARG A 124 -6.24 1.77 -9.64
CA ARG A 124 -5.58 1.55 -8.36
C ARG A 124 -4.45 0.54 -8.52
N ALA A 125 -3.29 0.90 -7.96
CA ALA A 125 -2.13 0.03 -7.93
C ALA A 125 -2.23 -0.99 -6.80
N TYR A 126 -1.85 -2.24 -7.10
CA TYR A 126 -1.78 -3.34 -6.14
C TYR A 126 -0.49 -4.10 -6.35
N SER A 127 0.40 -4.08 -5.36
CA SER A 127 1.65 -4.83 -5.43
C SER A 127 1.38 -6.32 -5.46
N MET A 128 2.19 -7.04 -6.20
CA MET A 128 2.11 -8.49 -6.29
C MET A 128 2.72 -9.13 -5.06
N CYS A 129 2.04 -10.14 -4.51
CA CYS A 129 2.61 -11.05 -3.51
C CYS A 129 3.20 -12.30 -4.13
N SER A 130 2.82 -12.63 -5.38
CA SER A 130 3.44 -13.70 -6.15
C SER A 130 4.88 -13.35 -6.51
N ALA A 131 5.73 -14.37 -6.62
CA ALA A 131 7.09 -14.20 -7.12
C ALA A 131 7.12 -14.29 -8.66
N PRO A 132 8.10 -13.66 -9.35
CA PRO A 132 8.19 -13.69 -10.83
C PRO A 132 8.28 -15.08 -11.44
N HIS A 133 8.69 -16.08 -10.68
CA HIS A 133 8.75 -17.47 -11.13
C HIS A 133 7.45 -18.26 -10.89
N ASP A 134 6.47 -17.67 -10.21
CA ASP A 134 5.16 -18.30 -10.01
C ASP A 134 4.40 -18.44 -11.33
N ARG A 135 3.58 -19.47 -11.41
CA ARG A 135 2.71 -19.71 -12.56
C ARG A 135 1.48 -18.78 -12.56
N ARG A 136 1.12 -18.27 -11.40
CA ARG A 136 -0.02 -17.37 -11.19
C ARG A 136 0.45 -16.02 -10.67
N VAL A 137 -0.21 -14.98 -11.14
CA VAL A 137 -0.05 -13.64 -10.55
C VAL A 137 -1.03 -13.51 -9.40
N ALA A 138 -0.59 -12.96 -8.29
CA ALA A 138 -1.43 -12.73 -7.13
C ALA A 138 -1.18 -11.35 -6.53
N VAL A 139 -2.27 -10.70 -6.10
CA VAL A 139 -2.24 -9.44 -5.36
C VAL A 139 -2.97 -9.61 -4.04
N THR A 140 -2.51 -8.93 -3.01
CA THR A 140 -3.17 -8.95 -1.70
C THR A 140 -3.70 -7.57 -1.38
N ILE A 141 -5.00 -7.50 -1.14
CA ILE A 141 -5.75 -6.28 -0.93
C ILE A 141 -6.25 -6.24 0.51
N LYS A 142 -5.82 -5.22 1.26
CA LYS A 142 -6.38 -4.88 2.56
C LYS A 142 -7.45 -3.82 2.37
N GLU A 143 -8.59 -3.99 3.03
CA GLU A 143 -9.63 -2.97 3.06
C GLU A 143 -9.08 -1.68 3.68
N GLU A 144 -9.21 -0.59 2.95
CA GLU A 144 -9.03 0.75 3.47
C GLU A 144 -10.35 1.23 4.10
N LEU A 145 -10.24 1.93 5.22
CA LEU A 145 -11.39 2.48 5.93
C LEU A 145 -11.46 4.00 5.72
N TYR A 146 -12.68 4.51 5.66
CA TYR A 146 -12.87 5.95 5.79
C TYR A 146 -12.56 6.39 7.22
N ILE A 147 -11.67 7.35 7.36
CA ILE A 147 -11.28 7.91 8.67
C ILE A 147 -11.43 9.43 8.59
N THR A 148 -12.33 9.97 9.42
CA THR A 148 -12.56 11.42 9.49
C THR A 148 -11.26 12.17 9.79
N GLY A 149 -10.97 13.21 9.00
CA GLY A 149 -9.76 14.02 9.12
C GLY A 149 -8.48 13.40 8.52
N VAL A 150 -8.54 12.15 8.07
CA VAL A 150 -7.40 11.43 7.45
C VAL A 150 -7.68 11.15 5.98
N THR A 151 -8.89 10.70 5.66
CA THR A 151 -9.30 10.41 4.28
C THR A 151 -10.33 11.43 3.81
N LYS A 152 -10.18 11.90 2.57
CA LYS A 152 -11.12 12.87 1.99
C LYS A 152 -12.41 12.20 1.51
N TYR A 153 -12.30 11.00 0.95
CA TYR A 153 -13.43 10.23 0.40
C TYR A 153 -13.38 8.78 0.90
N PRO A 154 -14.55 8.10 0.98
CA PRO A 154 -14.55 6.68 1.28
C PRO A 154 -13.83 5.88 0.19
N PRO A 155 -13.07 4.83 0.56
CA PRO A 155 -12.43 3.93 -0.38
C PRO A 155 -13.46 3.22 -1.25
N LEU A 156 -13.16 3.06 -2.54
CA LEU A 156 -14.04 2.41 -3.51
C LEU A 156 -13.58 0.98 -3.82
N MET A 157 -12.32 0.85 -4.21
CA MET A 157 -11.80 -0.39 -4.79
C MET A 157 -11.42 -1.44 -3.76
N SER A 158 -10.74 -1.04 -2.67
CA SER A 158 -10.27 -2.01 -1.68
C SER A 158 -11.41 -2.78 -1.00
N PRO A 159 -12.54 -2.17 -0.54
CA PRO A 159 -13.66 -2.94 0.00
C PRO A 159 -14.31 -3.85 -1.06
N PHE A 160 -14.44 -3.37 -2.30
CA PHE A 160 -15.01 -4.16 -3.38
C PHE A 160 -14.18 -5.40 -3.68
N LEU A 161 -12.87 -5.24 -3.91
CA LEU A 161 -11.96 -6.33 -4.22
C LEU A 161 -11.80 -7.31 -3.05
N THR A 162 -11.83 -6.82 -1.82
CA THR A 162 -11.68 -7.66 -0.62
C THR A 162 -12.90 -8.55 -0.35
N TYR A 163 -14.15 -8.06 -0.64
CA TYR A 163 -15.36 -8.76 -0.19
C TYR A 163 -16.31 -9.18 -1.30
N ARG A 164 -16.15 -8.66 -2.53
CA ARG A 164 -17.17 -8.79 -3.58
C ARG A 164 -16.67 -9.44 -4.87
N VAL A 165 -15.45 -9.92 -4.89
CA VAL A 165 -14.83 -10.54 -6.07
C VAL A 165 -14.61 -12.03 -5.80
N PRO A 166 -15.59 -12.90 -6.22
CA PRO A 166 -15.46 -14.35 -6.07
C PRO A 166 -14.57 -14.96 -7.15
N PRO A 167 -14.11 -16.21 -6.97
CA PRO A 167 -13.53 -17.00 -8.04
C PRO A 167 -14.43 -17.06 -9.28
N GLY A 168 -13.83 -17.06 -10.47
CA GLY A 168 -14.51 -16.96 -11.76
C GLY A 168 -14.74 -15.53 -12.26
N THR A 169 -14.52 -14.50 -11.42
CA THR A 169 -14.62 -13.10 -11.85
C THR A 169 -13.56 -12.80 -12.91
N ARG A 170 -14.01 -12.26 -14.06
CA ARG A 170 -13.12 -11.78 -15.13
C ARG A 170 -12.80 -10.31 -14.93
N MET A 171 -11.55 -9.93 -15.20
CA MET A 171 -11.14 -8.52 -15.19
C MET A 171 -9.95 -8.28 -16.10
N VAL A 172 -9.76 -7.03 -16.46
CA VAL A 172 -8.58 -6.55 -17.17
C VAL A 172 -7.61 -5.97 -16.17
N LEU A 173 -6.39 -6.47 -16.19
CA LEU A 173 -5.27 -5.99 -15.39
C LEU A 173 -4.32 -5.22 -16.31
N THR A 174 -3.67 -4.20 -15.77
CA THR A 174 -2.64 -3.46 -16.48
C THR A 174 -1.34 -3.58 -15.67
N GLY A 175 -0.30 -4.09 -16.23
CA GLY A 175 0.96 -4.33 -15.53
C GLY A 175 2.14 -4.12 -16.44
N PHE A 176 3.31 -4.11 -15.88
CA PHE A 176 3.73 -4.09 -14.50
C PHE A 176 4.59 -2.86 -14.28
N GLY A 177 4.61 -2.29 -13.06
CA GLY A 177 5.35 -1.07 -12.77
C GLY A 177 5.80 -0.97 -11.32
N GLY A 178 6.48 0.13 -11.01
CA GLY A 178 6.93 0.49 -9.67
C GLY A 178 8.44 0.42 -9.49
N PRO A 179 9.01 1.35 -8.72
CA PRO A 179 10.45 1.40 -8.43
C PRO A 179 10.87 0.49 -7.27
N TYR A 180 9.92 -0.06 -6.53
CA TYR A 180 10.18 -0.90 -5.35
C TYR A 180 10.51 -2.33 -5.78
N VAL A 181 11.67 -2.50 -6.38
CA VAL A 181 12.12 -3.77 -6.95
C VAL A 181 13.49 -4.17 -6.41
N LEU A 182 13.75 -5.48 -6.42
CA LEU A 182 15.04 -6.02 -6.06
C LEU A 182 16.09 -5.65 -7.12
N PRO A 183 17.17 -4.90 -6.77
CA PRO A 183 18.23 -4.63 -7.71
C PRO A 183 18.88 -5.92 -8.23
N SER A 184 19.11 -6.02 -9.53
CA SER A 184 19.66 -7.23 -10.15
C SER A 184 21.06 -7.61 -9.65
N ASP A 185 21.82 -6.63 -9.13
CA ASP A 185 23.16 -6.79 -8.60
C ASP A 185 23.22 -6.85 -7.05
N ILE A 186 22.06 -6.97 -6.39
CA ILE A 186 21.98 -6.91 -4.92
C ILE A 186 22.86 -7.95 -4.23
N ALA A 187 22.95 -9.16 -4.77
CA ALA A 187 23.76 -10.25 -4.21
C ALA A 187 25.27 -9.99 -4.27
N SER A 188 25.72 -9.03 -5.09
CA SER A 188 27.11 -8.57 -5.10
C SER A 188 27.38 -7.44 -4.10
N ARG A 189 26.32 -6.80 -3.57
CA ARG A 189 26.42 -5.67 -2.64
C ARG A 189 26.27 -6.08 -1.19
N THR A 190 25.50 -7.15 -0.92
CA THR A 190 25.23 -7.60 0.44
C THR A 190 24.88 -9.10 0.49
N ASP A 191 25.10 -9.71 1.63
CA ASP A 191 24.64 -11.06 1.96
C ASP A 191 23.33 -11.06 2.76
N ARG A 192 22.77 -9.85 3.06
CA ARG A 192 21.62 -9.70 3.96
C ARG A 192 20.71 -8.57 3.51
N LEU A 193 19.40 -8.86 3.47
CA LEU A 193 18.34 -7.88 3.27
C LEU A 193 17.50 -7.72 4.55
N ILE A 194 17.21 -6.49 4.88
CA ILE A 194 16.33 -6.13 5.99
C ILE A 194 14.98 -5.69 5.40
N HIS A 195 13.90 -6.33 5.81
CA HIS A 195 12.55 -5.97 5.43
C HIS A 195 11.84 -5.36 6.64
N VAL A 196 11.36 -4.14 6.53
CA VAL A 196 10.66 -3.44 7.62
C VAL A 196 9.27 -3.07 7.10
N CYS A 197 8.23 -3.76 7.58
CA CYS A 197 6.89 -3.67 7.02
C CYS A 197 5.84 -3.42 8.08
N ALA A 198 4.70 -2.83 7.69
CA ALA A 198 3.52 -2.76 8.54
C ALA A 198 2.25 -3.08 7.74
N GLY A 199 1.41 -3.97 8.30
CA GLY A 199 0.15 -4.38 7.68
C GLY A 199 0.32 -4.86 6.24
N SER A 200 -0.44 -4.28 5.30
CA SER A 200 -0.36 -4.62 3.86
C SER A 200 0.96 -4.26 3.18
N GLY A 201 1.83 -3.44 3.81
CA GLY A 201 3.18 -3.19 3.29
C GLY A 201 4.08 -4.42 3.21
N ILE A 202 3.64 -5.55 3.76
CA ILE A 202 4.30 -6.85 3.59
C ILE A 202 4.21 -7.39 2.15
N VAL A 203 3.20 -6.96 1.37
CA VAL A 203 2.85 -7.56 0.08
C VAL A 203 4.02 -7.55 -0.92
N PRO A 204 4.65 -6.42 -1.26
CA PRO A 204 5.79 -6.42 -2.17
C PRO A 204 7.01 -7.13 -1.58
N ASN A 205 7.17 -7.11 -0.25
CA ASN A 205 8.25 -7.82 0.43
C ASN A 205 8.08 -9.34 0.39
N MET A 206 6.84 -9.85 0.42
CA MET A 206 6.55 -11.28 0.22
C MET A 206 7.05 -11.76 -1.14
N SER A 207 6.78 -10.98 -2.21
CA SER A 207 7.28 -11.27 -3.56
C SER A 207 8.81 -11.33 -3.60
N ILE A 208 9.49 -10.34 -3.00
CA ILE A 208 10.96 -10.25 -2.97
C ILE A 208 11.56 -11.41 -2.16
N ILE A 209 11.07 -11.68 -0.94
CA ILE A 209 11.57 -12.74 -0.07
C ILE A 209 11.41 -14.11 -0.75
N ARG A 210 10.22 -14.41 -1.28
CA ARG A 210 9.96 -15.65 -2.00
C ARG A 210 10.87 -15.79 -3.21
N HIS A 211 11.00 -14.73 -4.00
CA HIS A 211 11.86 -14.74 -5.17
C HIS A 211 13.30 -15.13 -4.79
N CYS A 212 13.88 -14.48 -3.79
CA CYS A 212 15.24 -14.75 -3.37
C CYS A 212 15.41 -16.19 -2.84
N LEU A 213 14.53 -16.63 -1.94
CA LEU A 213 14.64 -17.94 -1.30
C LEU A 213 14.39 -19.07 -2.30
N GLU A 214 13.35 -18.97 -3.11
CA GLU A 214 12.91 -20.06 -4.01
C GLU A 214 13.75 -20.15 -5.30
N THR A 215 14.48 -19.07 -5.68
CA THR A 215 15.50 -19.12 -6.75
C THR A 215 16.90 -19.46 -6.23
N GLY A 216 17.05 -19.69 -4.94
CA GLY A 216 18.31 -20.14 -4.33
C GLY A 216 19.37 -19.05 -4.20
N MET A 217 18.97 -17.76 -4.19
CA MET A 217 19.90 -16.66 -3.90
C MET A 217 20.50 -16.82 -2.50
N LYS A 218 21.80 -16.56 -2.37
CA LYS A 218 22.54 -16.71 -1.10
C LYS A 218 22.40 -15.45 -0.24
N LEU A 219 21.15 -15.00 -0.03
CA LEU A 219 20.82 -13.84 0.79
C LEU A 219 20.09 -14.30 2.06
N ARG A 220 20.44 -13.68 3.18
CA ARG A 220 19.69 -13.82 4.43
C ARG A 220 18.68 -12.69 4.52
N HIS A 221 17.50 -12.98 5.04
CA HIS A 221 16.42 -12.02 5.20
C HIS A 221 16.08 -11.88 6.68
N ILE A 222 15.99 -10.63 7.14
CA ILE A 222 15.43 -10.29 8.45
C ILE A 222 14.16 -9.51 8.17
N LEU A 223 13.01 -10.05 8.56
CA LEU A 223 11.71 -9.40 8.44
C LEU A 223 11.27 -8.84 9.80
N ILE A 224 11.23 -7.52 9.93
CA ILE A 224 10.67 -6.81 11.07
C ILE A 224 9.25 -6.37 10.67
N TYR A 225 8.23 -7.02 11.24
CA TYR A 225 6.86 -6.91 10.75
C TYR A 225 5.90 -6.38 11.82
N GLY A 226 5.45 -5.13 11.64
CA GLY A 226 4.52 -4.44 12.53
C GLY A 226 3.06 -4.73 12.18
N ASN A 227 2.26 -5.14 13.18
CA ASN A 227 0.81 -5.36 13.07
C ASN A 227 0.09 -4.86 14.32
N LYS A 228 -1.24 -4.89 14.31
CA LYS A 228 -2.03 -4.55 15.49
C LYS A 228 -2.05 -5.72 16.48
N THR A 229 -2.52 -6.87 16.02
CA THR A 229 -2.65 -8.11 16.77
C THR A 229 -2.03 -9.28 16.01
N TRP A 230 -1.98 -10.43 16.62
CA TRP A 230 -1.50 -11.68 15.99
C TRP A 230 -2.37 -12.11 14.82
N ASP A 231 -3.68 -11.89 14.90
CA ASP A 231 -4.63 -12.26 13.85
C ASP A 231 -4.64 -11.29 12.66
N ASP A 232 -4.01 -10.11 12.81
CA ASP A 232 -3.82 -9.14 11.72
C ASP A 232 -2.59 -9.44 10.84
N ILE A 233 -1.81 -10.48 11.16
CA ILE A 233 -0.59 -10.83 10.42
C ILE A 233 -0.95 -11.48 9.10
N ILE A 234 -0.77 -10.74 8.01
CA ILE A 234 -0.96 -11.21 6.64
C ILE A 234 0.16 -12.19 6.31
N PHE A 235 -0.14 -13.30 5.62
CA PHE A 235 0.80 -14.36 5.22
C PHE A 235 1.47 -15.09 6.40
N ARG A 236 0.91 -15.06 7.61
CA ARG A 236 1.56 -15.66 8.78
C ARG A 236 1.99 -17.10 8.55
N ARG A 237 1.08 -17.96 8.08
CA ARG A 237 1.38 -19.36 7.82
C ARG A 237 2.42 -19.53 6.72
N GLN A 238 2.31 -18.77 5.63
CA GLN A 238 3.24 -18.82 4.52
C GLN A 238 4.67 -18.43 4.97
N PHE A 239 4.81 -17.45 5.84
CA PHE A 239 6.11 -17.07 6.40
C PHE A 239 6.66 -18.12 7.37
N GLU A 240 5.82 -18.73 8.22
CA GLU A 240 6.21 -19.85 9.09
C GLU A 240 6.75 -21.04 8.24
N GLU A 241 6.05 -21.37 7.15
CA GLU A 241 6.46 -22.42 6.21
C GLU A 241 7.74 -22.07 5.44
N LEU A 242 7.89 -20.82 5.00
CA LEU A 242 9.11 -20.33 4.34
C LEU A 242 10.31 -20.41 5.27
N ALA A 243 10.18 -19.95 6.51
CA ALA A 243 11.25 -20.01 7.51
C ALA A 243 11.65 -21.48 7.84
N ALA A 244 10.67 -22.38 7.92
CA ALA A 244 10.92 -23.79 8.14
C ALA A 244 11.64 -24.48 6.96
N ARG A 245 11.31 -24.08 5.71
CA ARG A 245 11.96 -24.62 4.49
C ARG A 245 13.35 -24.02 4.23
N HIS A 246 13.62 -22.83 4.75
CA HIS A 246 14.87 -22.10 4.55
C HIS A 246 15.54 -21.72 5.88
N PRO A 247 15.93 -22.71 6.71
CA PRO A 247 16.49 -22.46 8.04
C PRO A 247 17.78 -21.65 7.92
N GLY A 248 17.88 -20.60 8.75
CA GLY A 248 19.03 -19.68 8.75
C GLY A 248 19.05 -18.63 7.63
N GLN A 249 18.10 -18.69 6.66
CA GLN A 249 17.98 -17.68 5.62
C GLN A 249 16.84 -16.66 5.87
N LEU A 250 15.82 -17.02 6.63
CA LEU A 250 14.71 -16.13 6.97
C LEU A 250 14.52 -16.07 8.49
N GLU A 251 14.72 -14.90 9.05
CA GLU A 251 14.37 -14.54 10.42
C GLU A 251 13.16 -13.61 10.42
N ILE A 252 12.20 -13.85 11.30
CA ILE A 252 10.97 -13.06 11.37
C ILE A 252 10.81 -12.53 12.78
N VAL A 253 10.62 -11.23 12.90
CA VAL A 253 10.37 -10.51 14.15
C VAL A 253 9.04 -9.77 14.03
N HIS A 254 8.08 -10.10 14.88
CA HIS A 254 6.79 -9.42 14.93
C HIS A 254 6.78 -8.32 15.99
N ALA A 255 6.23 -7.15 15.64
CA ALA A 255 5.95 -6.04 16.56
C ALA A 255 4.43 -5.83 16.61
N LEU A 256 3.79 -6.15 17.76
CA LEU A 256 2.35 -6.14 17.90
C LEU A 256 1.89 -5.00 18.82
N SER A 257 1.20 -4.01 18.25
CA SER A 257 0.91 -2.74 18.93
C SER A 257 -0.32 -2.78 19.82
N ARG A 258 -1.17 -3.80 19.73
CA ARG A 258 -2.42 -3.95 20.47
C ARG A 258 -2.56 -5.33 21.15
N GLU A 259 -1.52 -6.12 21.12
CA GLU A 259 -1.48 -7.42 21.78
C GLU A 259 -0.97 -7.24 23.22
N ALA A 260 -1.75 -7.71 24.20
CA ALA A 260 -1.41 -7.54 25.62
C ALA A 260 -0.35 -8.55 26.09
N ASP A 261 -0.46 -9.80 25.63
CA ASP A 261 0.45 -10.89 26.00
C ASP A 261 1.09 -11.47 24.74
N VAL A 262 2.27 -10.94 24.40
CA VAL A 262 3.04 -11.40 23.23
C VAL A 262 3.94 -12.60 23.55
N ALA A 263 4.21 -12.88 24.81
CA ALA A 263 5.12 -13.98 25.20
C ALA A 263 4.61 -15.35 24.77
N ARG A 264 3.29 -15.53 24.69
CA ARG A 264 2.65 -16.76 24.21
C ARG A 264 2.95 -17.12 22.76
N TYR A 265 3.42 -16.14 21.96
CA TYR A 265 3.71 -16.33 20.54
C TYR A 265 5.20 -16.59 20.26
N GLY A 266 6.02 -16.61 21.30
CA GLY A 266 7.43 -16.97 21.20
C GLY A 266 8.41 -15.79 21.31
N PRO A 267 9.72 -16.08 21.26
CA PRO A 267 10.77 -15.11 21.60
C PRO A 267 10.94 -14.00 20.57
N ASN A 268 10.49 -14.18 19.34
CA ASN A 268 10.62 -13.20 18.26
C ASN A 268 9.40 -12.28 18.13
N VAL A 269 8.54 -12.22 19.15
CA VAL A 269 7.39 -11.31 19.17
C VAL A 269 7.60 -10.23 20.22
N ARG A 270 7.45 -8.97 19.80
CA ARG A 270 7.64 -7.78 20.64
C ARG A 270 6.34 -7.02 20.81
N THR A 271 6.13 -6.47 22.00
CA THR A 271 5.02 -5.53 22.23
C THR A 271 5.36 -4.16 21.64
N GLY A 272 4.38 -3.52 21.03
CA GLY A 272 4.49 -2.15 20.54
C GLY A 272 4.64 -2.02 19.03
N ARG A 273 5.03 -0.84 18.59
CA ARG A 273 5.28 -0.52 17.17
C ARG A 273 6.75 -0.74 16.83
N VAL A 274 7.03 -0.87 15.54
CA VAL A 274 8.41 -0.81 15.07
C VAL A 274 9.03 0.52 15.50
N SER A 275 10.16 0.45 16.18
CA SER A 275 10.86 1.58 16.78
C SER A 275 12.35 1.58 16.40
N GLU A 276 13.03 2.70 16.60
CA GLU A 276 14.49 2.80 16.42
C GLU A 276 15.22 1.74 17.26
N ALA A 277 14.81 1.50 18.50
CA ALA A 277 15.40 0.49 19.35
C ALA A 277 15.34 -0.91 18.74
N LEU A 278 14.17 -1.28 18.17
CA LEU A 278 13.98 -2.56 17.49
C LEU A 278 14.82 -2.65 16.21
N LEU A 279 14.97 -1.55 15.47
CA LEU A 279 15.86 -1.50 14.31
C LEU A 279 17.32 -1.72 14.72
N ARG A 280 17.79 -1.08 15.80
CA ARG A 280 19.15 -1.26 16.33
C ARG A 280 19.43 -2.69 16.81
N GLU A 281 18.43 -3.37 17.37
CA GLU A 281 18.53 -4.77 17.82
C GLU A 281 18.86 -5.70 16.64
N HIS A 282 18.26 -5.47 15.46
CA HIS A 282 18.37 -6.37 14.32
C HIS A 282 19.26 -5.88 13.17
N ILE A 283 19.69 -4.62 13.18
CA ILE A 283 20.61 -4.04 12.18
C ILE A 283 21.98 -3.80 12.84
N SER A 284 22.80 -4.85 12.89
CA SER A 284 24.11 -4.82 13.56
C SER A 284 25.16 -4.02 12.80
N ASP A 285 25.07 -3.93 11.46
CA ASP A 285 25.93 -3.14 10.60
C ASP A 285 25.07 -2.23 9.71
N PRO A 286 24.73 -1.02 10.18
CA PRO A 286 23.90 -0.10 9.41
C PRO A 286 24.54 0.35 8.09
N GLY A 287 25.89 0.44 8.03
CA GLY A 287 26.60 0.88 6.84
C GLY A 287 26.46 -0.08 5.65
N ALA A 288 26.39 -1.38 5.92
CA ALA A 288 26.22 -2.45 4.92
C ALA A 288 24.77 -2.90 4.76
N ALA A 289 23.83 -2.41 5.58
CA ALA A 289 22.44 -2.84 5.53
C ALA A 289 21.73 -2.32 4.28
N HIS A 290 21.08 -3.20 3.54
CA HIS A 290 20.12 -2.86 2.49
C HIS A 290 18.71 -3.11 3.00
N VAL A 291 17.88 -2.07 3.00
CA VAL A 291 16.58 -2.07 3.67
C VAL A 291 15.46 -1.85 2.66
N PHE A 292 14.44 -2.73 2.71
CA PHE A 292 13.18 -2.60 2.00
C PHE A 292 12.09 -2.29 3.01
N THR A 293 11.51 -1.09 2.97
CA THR A 293 10.46 -0.69 3.91
C THR A 293 9.19 -0.28 3.18
N CYS A 294 8.05 -0.85 3.60
CA CYS A 294 6.75 -0.52 3.04
C CYS A 294 5.67 -0.54 4.12
N GLY A 295 4.80 0.46 4.09
CA GLY A 295 3.70 0.57 5.04
C GLY A 295 3.02 1.94 5.02
N PRO A 296 2.12 2.19 5.99
CA PRO A 296 1.38 3.44 6.06
C PRO A 296 2.27 4.66 6.25
N GLY A 297 2.08 5.68 5.40
CA GLY A 297 2.70 7.00 5.51
C GLY A 297 1.68 8.11 5.61
N ILE A 298 2.13 9.36 5.75
CA ILE A 298 1.27 10.53 5.83
C ILE A 298 0.77 10.88 4.43
N GLY A 299 -0.53 10.73 4.20
CA GLY A 299 -1.18 11.04 2.92
C GLY A 299 -1.18 12.53 2.56
N LYS A 300 -1.41 12.86 1.28
CA LYS A 300 -1.47 14.26 0.81
C LYS A 300 -2.56 15.07 1.51
N PHE A 301 -3.75 14.49 1.65
CA PHE A 301 -4.87 15.13 2.32
C PHE A 301 -4.58 15.44 3.79
N GLU A 302 -3.96 14.49 4.51
CA GLU A 302 -3.57 14.66 5.91
C GLU A 302 -2.51 15.77 6.08
N ARG A 303 -1.53 15.82 5.17
CA ARG A 303 -0.53 16.91 5.14
C ARG A 303 -1.17 18.27 4.87
N GLN A 304 -2.12 18.31 3.95
CA GLN A 304 -2.84 19.55 3.64
C GLN A 304 -3.71 20.00 4.83
N ALA A 305 -4.48 19.07 5.42
CA ALA A 305 -5.34 19.38 6.57
C ALA A 305 -4.54 19.85 7.80
N ALA A 306 -3.35 19.29 8.03
CA ALA A 306 -2.45 19.74 9.09
C ALA A 306 -1.93 21.17 8.81
N ARG A 307 -1.49 21.45 7.57
CA ARG A 307 -1.05 22.80 7.16
C ARG A 307 -2.14 23.86 7.33
N GLU A 308 -3.37 23.53 6.96
CA GLU A 308 -4.53 24.44 7.12
C GLU A 308 -4.80 24.79 8.60
N LYS A 309 -4.43 23.91 9.52
CA LYS A 309 -4.52 24.12 10.98
C LYS A 309 -3.26 24.74 11.58
N GLY A 310 -2.18 24.93 10.81
CA GLY A 310 -0.88 25.37 11.32
C GLY A 310 -0.17 24.31 12.15
N GLU A 311 -0.50 23.03 11.94
CA GLU A 311 0.05 21.88 12.66
C GLU A 311 0.96 21.06 11.74
N GLU A 312 1.88 20.28 12.33
CA GLU A 312 2.60 19.23 11.62
C GLU A 312 1.85 17.89 11.78
N PRO A 313 1.71 17.09 10.69
CA PRO A 313 1.04 15.80 10.79
C PRO A 313 1.86 14.85 11.64
N GLN A 314 1.19 14.03 12.45
CA GLN A 314 1.86 13.04 13.29
C GLN A 314 2.55 11.98 12.44
N PRO A 315 3.82 11.63 12.73
CA PRO A 315 4.54 10.59 12.01
C PRO A 315 3.79 9.26 12.04
N ARG A 316 3.67 8.63 10.89
CA ARG A 316 3.16 7.27 10.74
C ARG A 316 4.30 6.27 10.70
N PHE A 317 3.99 5.03 10.32
CA PHE A 317 5.00 3.96 10.27
C PHE A 317 6.19 4.33 9.37
N LEU A 318 5.93 4.77 8.14
CA LEU A 318 7.00 5.02 7.18
C LEU A 318 7.93 6.15 7.63
N GLU A 319 7.39 7.27 8.11
CA GLU A 319 8.17 8.39 8.63
C GLU A 319 9.00 7.97 9.85
N THR A 320 8.40 7.19 10.76
CA THR A 320 9.09 6.68 11.96
C THR A 320 10.26 5.77 11.59
N VAL A 321 10.03 4.82 10.65
CA VAL A 321 11.08 3.89 10.22
C VAL A 321 12.20 4.63 9.48
N LEU A 322 11.88 5.54 8.55
CA LEU A 322 12.89 6.30 7.82
C LEU A 322 13.73 7.19 8.74
N ALA A 323 13.10 7.82 9.75
CA ALA A 323 13.82 8.58 10.78
C ALA A 323 14.73 7.67 11.61
N GLY A 324 14.23 6.51 12.04
CA GLY A 324 15.00 5.52 12.79
C GLY A 324 16.19 4.97 11.99
N LEU A 325 16.00 4.59 10.73
CA LEU A 325 17.08 4.12 9.85
C LEU A 325 18.17 5.18 9.66
N LYS A 326 17.79 6.44 9.48
CA LYS A 326 18.72 7.56 9.43
C LYS A 326 19.49 7.73 10.74
N ALA A 327 18.80 7.66 11.89
CA ALA A 327 19.38 7.82 13.21
C ALA A 327 20.40 6.72 13.57
N ILE A 328 20.19 5.49 13.07
CA ILE A 328 21.13 4.40 13.26
C ILE A 328 22.27 4.39 12.22
N GLY A 329 22.23 5.25 11.21
CA GLY A 329 23.29 5.42 10.22
C GLY A 329 23.16 4.59 8.94
N VAL A 330 21.97 4.07 8.60
CA VAL A 330 21.77 3.40 7.31
C VAL A 330 21.85 4.42 6.16
N PRO A 331 22.71 4.20 5.15
CA PRO A 331 22.82 5.11 4.02
C PRO A 331 21.49 5.21 3.24
N ARG A 332 21.09 6.43 2.87
CA ARG A 332 19.84 6.64 2.11
C ARG A 332 19.79 5.83 0.80
N ALA A 333 20.91 5.69 0.12
CA ALA A 333 21.02 4.91 -1.11
C ALA A 333 20.73 3.40 -0.92
N HIS A 334 20.79 2.91 0.30
CA HIS A 334 20.50 1.52 0.64
C HIS A 334 19.06 1.32 1.12
N VAL A 335 18.24 2.38 1.18
CA VAL A 335 16.86 2.31 1.65
C VAL A 335 15.90 2.43 0.48
N HIS A 336 15.24 1.31 0.17
CA HIS A 336 14.12 1.24 -0.76
C HIS A 336 12.83 1.38 0.04
N HIS A 337 11.95 2.32 -0.35
CA HIS A 337 10.71 2.52 0.39
C HIS A 337 9.51 2.73 -0.53
N GLU A 338 8.35 2.28 -0.07
CA GLU A 338 7.06 2.49 -0.71
C GLU A 338 6.01 2.84 0.34
N MET A 339 5.13 3.79 0.01
CA MET A 339 4.06 4.23 0.90
C MET A 339 2.74 3.57 0.52
N TYR A 340 2.04 3.00 1.50
CA TYR A 340 0.69 2.49 1.37
C TYR A 340 -0.29 3.35 2.18
N GLY A 341 -1.48 3.62 1.61
CA GLY A 341 -2.56 4.40 2.22
C GLY A 341 -2.62 5.84 1.77
#